data_2b25263843eb4b43e3cdf150b6c07edd
#
_entry.id   2b25263843eb4b43e3cdf150b6c07edd
#
_cell.length_a   1.000
_cell.length_b   1.000
_cell.length_c   1.000
_cell.angle_alpha   90.00
_cell.angle_beta   90.00
_cell.angle_gamma   90.00
#
_symmetry.space_group_name_H-M   'P 1'
#
loop_
_entity.id
_entity.type
_entity.pdbx_description
1 polymer ?
#
loop_
_entity_poly.entity_id
_entity_poly.type
_entity_poly.pdbx_seq_one_letter_code
_entity_poly.pdbx_strand_id
1 'polypeptide(L)'
;TRSWWEVKVPVTGFSGFYLSAALATVLPISIEYFKGVQTDNRHILSWKANCSSASVTFEIQRSTDGQHFTPINNITASQARCSQPFEFIDNHPARGINYYRIKIIDIDGKSSYSNLISLTLKTKGIELVSLSPNPVIKNNPVLKINTADNSIVNIVISDFAGRFVRNQTVQLIPGINLVILNTQSLARGVYQVTASSTGSA
;
A
#
# COMPACT_ATOMS: atom_id res chain seq x y z
N THR A 1 -13.82 -28.93 35.24
CA THR A 1 -14.21 -30.32 34.95
C THR A 1 -13.08 -30.95 34.16
N ARG A 2 -12.38 -31.94 34.80
CA ARG A 2 -11.36 -32.74 34.09
C ARG A 2 -12.09 -33.82 33.32
N SER A 3 -11.97 -33.84 31.99
CA SER A 3 -12.41 -34.94 31.16
C SER A 3 -11.36 -36.06 31.21
N TRP A 4 -11.79 -37.26 31.61
CA TRP A 4 -10.97 -38.47 31.63
C TRP A 4 -11.28 -39.28 30.37
N TRP A 5 -10.26 -39.79 29.72
CA TRP A 5 -10.39 -40.76 28.64
C TRP A 5 -10.06 -42.14 29.19
N GLU A 6 -10.98 -43.12 29.08
CA GLU A 6 -10.74 -44.51 29.40
C GLU A 6 -10.35 -45.28 28.14
N VAL A 7 -9.15 -45.86 28.12
CA VAL A 7 -8.69 -46.70 27.02
C VAL A 7 -8.64 -48.14 27.51
N LYS A 8 -9.50 -48.99 26.98
CA LYS A 8 -9.53 -50.44 27.27
C LYS A 8 -8.66 -51.17 26.26
N VAL A 9 -7.57 -51.78 26.74
CA VAL A 9 -6.66 -52.59 25.92
C VAL A 9 -6.80 -54.04 26.34
N PRO A 10 -7.32 -54.95 25.50
CA PRO A 10 -7.32 -56.38 25.79
C PRO A 10 -5.90 -56.94 25.74
N VAL A 11 -5.45 -57.56 26.83
CA VAL A 11 -4.11 -58.14 26.94
C VAL A 11 -4.17 -59.63 27.28
N THR A 12 -3.36 -60.43 26.60
CA THR A 12 -3.25 -61.87 26.82
C THR A 12 -1.94 -62.30 27.51
N GLY A 13 -1.17 -61.30 28.02
CA GLY A 13 0.11 -61.55 28.70
C GLY A 13 0.62 -60.30 29.44
N PHE A 14 1.61 -60.49 30.34
CA PHE A 14 2.23 -59.37 31.07
C PHE A 14 3.34 -58.72 30.22
N SER A 15 3.07 -57.51 29.75
CA SER A 15 4.08 -56.58 29.18
C SER A 15 3.76 -55.15 29.62
N GLY A 16 4.77 -54.31 29.75
CA GLY A 16 4.58 -52.91 30.11
C GLY A 16 3.93 -52.14 28.97
N PHE A 17 2.90 -51.33 29.29
CA PHE A 17 2.23 -50.45 28.33
C PHE A 17 2.69 -49.04 28.53
N TYR A 18 3.11 -48.41 27.46
CA TYR A 18 3.41 -47.00 27.43
C TYR A 18 2.38 -46.29 26.54
N LEU A 19 1.53 -45.46 27.16
CA LEU A 19 0.69 -44.54 26.40
C LEU A 19 1.51 -43.29 26.11
N SER A 20 1.97 -43.17 24.87
CA SER A 20 2.57 -41.96 24.36
C SER A 20 1.49 -41.15 23.62
N ALA A 21 1.05 -40.07 24.21
CA ALA A 21 0.35 -39.04 23.46
C ALA A 21 1.40 -38.29 22.65
N ALA A 22 1.61 -38.69 21.41
CA ALA A 22 2.33 -37.80 20.47
C ALA A 22 1.48 -36.56 20.32
N LEU A 23 1.90 -35.46 20.92
CA LEU A 23 1.40 -34.15 20.51
C LEU A 23 1.79 -34.06 19.03
N ALA A 24 0.81 -34.20 18.15
CA ALA A 24 1.02 -33.85 16.76
C ALA A 24 1.45 -32.37 16.74
N THR A 25 2.75 -32.14 16.65
CA THR A 25 3.26 -30.81 16.40
C THR A 25 2.83 -30.48 14.98
N VAL A 26 1.68 -29.83 14.86
CA VAL A 26 1.26 -29.27 13.60
C VAL A 26 2.33 -28.25 13.22
N LEU A 27 3.07 -28.53 12.15
CA LEU A 27 4.05 -27.60 11.62
C LEU A 27 3.30 -26.28 11.32
N PRO A 28 3.80 -25.16 11.83
CA PRO A 28 3.12 -23.89 11.62
C PRO A 28 3.07 -23.59 10.11
N ILE A 29 1.96 -23.00 9.67
CA ILE A 29 1.82 -22.49 8.31
C ILE A 29 2.91 -21.43 8.12
N SER A 30 3.72 -21.56 7.07
CA SER A 30 4.80 -20.64 6.76
C SER A 30 4.65 -20.00 5.40
N ILE A 31 5.03 -18.74 5.29
CA ILE A 31 5.15 -18.05 4.01
C ILE A 31 6.53 -18.33 3.42
N GLU A 32 6.56 -18.91 2.23
CA GLU A 32 7.80 -19.17 1.49
C GLU A 32 8.39 -17.86 0.94
N TYR A 33 7.53 -17.04 0.34
CA TYR A 33 7.85 -15.67 -0.04
C TYR A 33 6.60 -14.80 0.02
N PHE A 34 6.80 -13.51 0.29
CA PHE A 34 5.81 -12.44 0.12
C PHE A 34 6.51 -11.25 -0.53
N LYS A 35 6.03 -10.83 -1.69
CA LYS A 35 6.60 -9.75 -2.48
C LYS A 35 5.49 -8.93 -3.13
N GLY A 36 5.83 -7.72 -3.58
CA GLY A 36 4.90 -6.87 -4.29
C GLY A 36 5.60 -6.04 -5.34
N VAL A 37 4.85 -5.63 -6.34
CA VAL A 37 5.28 -4.72 -7.40
C VAL A 37 4.24 -3.64 -7.59
N GLN A 38 4.69 -2.42 -7.93
CA GLN A 38 3.81 -1.35 -8.38
C GLN A 38 3.65 -1.46 -9.89
N THR A 39 2.41 -1.37 -10.36
CA THR A 39 2.08 -1.28 -11.78
C THR A 39 1.03 -0.19 -11.94
N ASP A 40 1.36 0.90 -12.63
CA ASP A 40 0.51 2.09 -12.74
C ASP A 40 0.05 2.61 -11.37
N ASN A 41 -1.26 2.66 -11.14
CA ASN A 41 -1.87 3.11 -9.89
C ASN A 41 -2.31 1.97 -8.98
N ARG A 42 -1.74 0.76 -9.13
CA ARG A 42 -2.09 -0.45 -8.41
C ARG A 42 -0.86 -1.09 -7.81
N HIS A 43 -1.05 -1.84 -6.73
CA HIS A 43 -0.04 -2.70 -6.16
C HIS A 43 -0.44 -4.16 -6.34
N ILE A 44 0.43 -4.97 -6.93
CA ILE A 44 0.23 -6.40 -7.10
C ILE A 44 1.06 -7.10 -6.03
N LEU A 45 0.40 -7.83 -5.15
CA LEU A 45 1.00 -8.61 -4.07
C LEU A 45 0.99 -10.07 -4.47
N SER A 46 2.09 -10.78 -4.29
CA SER A 46 2.18 -12.21 -4.56
C SER A 46 2.90 -12.94 -3.43
N TRP A 47 2.40 -14.13 -3.08
CA TRP A 47 3.00 -14.97 -2.05
C TRP A 47 2.79 -16.44 -2.34
N LYS A 48 3.58 -17.26 -1.68
CA LYS A 48 3.40 -18.71 -1.62
C LYS A 48 3.53 -19.16 -0.18
N ALA A 49 2.72 -20.11 0.21
CA ALA A 49 2.66 -20.62 1.56
C ALA A 49 2.81 -22.14 1.59
N ASN A 50 3.37 -22.65 2.68
CA ASN A 50 3.36 -24.06 3.00
C ASN A 50 2.32 -24.28 4.09
N CYS A 51 1.21 -24.96 3.76
CA CYS A 51 0.09 -25.18 4.65
C CYS A 51 0.06 -26.64 5.12
N SER A 52 0.05 -26.84 6.43
CA SER A 52 -0.13 -28.17 7.05
C SER A 52 -1.58 -28.44 7.46
N SER A 53 -2.40 -27.38 7.56
CA SER A 53 -3.79 -27.46 7.99
C SER A 53 -4.74 -27.62 6.81
N ALA A 54 -5.89 -28.23 7.05
CA ALA A 54 -6.92 -28.45 6.03
C ALA A 54 -7.46 -27.14 5.44
N SER A 55 -7.47 -26.07 6.22
CA SER A 55 -7.91 -24.74 5.80
C SER A 55 -7.08 -23.66 6.48
N VAL A 56 -6.82 -22.58 5.77
CA VAL A 56 -6.09 -21.38 6.24
C VAL A 56 -6.73 -20.13 5.66
N THR A 57 -6.76 -19.05 6.43
CA THR A 57 -7.17 -17.72 5.95
C THR A 57 -5.98 -16.79 5.93
N PHE A 58 -5.74 -16.19 4.78
CA PHE A 58 -4.77 -15.12 4.57
C PHE A 58 -5.52 -13.79 4.60
N GLU A 59 -5.33 -13.00 5.66
CA GLU A 59 -5.85 -11.64 5.77
C GLU A 59 -4.77 -10.67 5.30
N ILE A 60 -4.98 -10.06 4.15
CA ILE A 60 -4.09 -9.07 3.57
C ILE A 60 -4.33 -7.74 4.28
N GLN A 61 -3.29 -7.19 4.90
CA GLN A 61 -3.35 -5.96 5.68
C GLN A 61 -2.47 -4.88 5.05
N ARG A 62 -2.96 -3.64 5.07
CA ARG A 62 -2.25 -2.45 4.61
C ARG A 62 -2.13 -1.41 5.73
N SER A 63 -1.03 -0.66 5.71
CA SER A 63 -0.77 0.49 6.57
C SER A 63 -0.10 1.60 5.77
N THR A 64 -0.31 2.86 6.16
CA THR A 64 0.39 4.03 5.62
C THR A 64 1.50 4.55 6.54
N ASP A 65 1.54 4.09 7.79
CA ASP A 65 2.50 4.52 8.82
C ASP A 65 3.42 3.37 9.31
N GLY A 66 3.16 2.13 8.85
CA GLY A 66 3.90 0.94 9.26
C GLY A 66 3.55 0.42 10.66
N GLN A 67 2.60 1.04 11.36
CA GLN A 67 2.18 0.70 12.73
C GLN A 67 0.71 0.24 12.77
N HIS A 68 -0.19 1.02 12.20
CA HIS A 68 -1.63 0.73 12.20
C HIS A 68 -2.03 0.03 10.92
N PHE A 69 -2.31 -1.27 11.03
CA PHE A 69 -2.67 -2.11 9.90
C PHE A 69 -4.17 -2.37 9.85
N THR A 70 -4.76 -2.15 8.68
CA THR A 70 -6.17 -2.45 8.40
C THR A 70 -6.29 -3.60 7.40
N PRO A 71 -7.21 -4.55 7.60
CA PRO A 71 -7.51 -5.57 6.61
C PRO A 71 -8.07 -4.92 5.34
N ILE A 72 -7.57 -5.36 4.18
CA ILE A 72 -8.06 -4.93 2.88
C ILE A 72 -8.66 -6.07 2.05
N ASN A 73 -8.31 -7.32 2.39
CA ASN A 73 -8.91 -8.52 1.79
C ASN A 73 -8.63 -9.76 2.63
N ASN A 74 -9.47 -10.81 2.44
CA ASN A 74 -9.30 -12.13 3.02
C ASN A 74 -9.39 -13.19 1.93
N ILE A 75 -8.48 -14.16 1.95
CA ILE A 75 -8.46 -15.31 1.05
C ILE A 75 -8.39 -16.58 1.90
N THR A 76 -9.43 -17.41 1.85
CA THR A 76 -9.42 -18.71 2.48
C THR A 76 -9.01 -19.78 1.48
N ALA A 77 -8.11 -20.67 1.88
CA ALA A 77 -7.53 -21.69 1.02
C ALA A 77 -7.49 -23.04 1.73
N SER A 78 -7.67 -24.10 0.95
CA SER A 78 -7.38 -25.48 1.39
C SER A 78 -5.87 -25.76 1.33
N GLN A 79 -5.43 -26.81 2.01
CA GLN A 79 -4.04 -27.27 1.95
C GLN A 79 -3.57 -27.48 0.49
N ALA A 80 -4.40 -28.10 -0.35
CA ALA A 80 -4.08 -28.34 -1.75
C ALA A 80 -3.88 -27.03 -2.53
N ARG A 81 -4.67 -25.97 -2.22
CA ARG A 81 -4.54 -24.65 -2.88
C ARG A 81 -3.22 -23.96 -2.52
N CYS A 82 -2.67 -24.20 -1.33
CA CYS A 82 -1.40 -23.60 -0.90
C CYS A 82 -0.19 -24.03 -1.74
N SER A 83 -0.27 -25.15 -2.45
CA SER A 83 0.80 -25.58 -3.37
C SER A 83 1.04 -24.61 -4.53
N GLN A 84 0.05 -23.76 -4.83
CA GLN A 84 0.11 -22.77 -5.89
C GLN A 84 0.33 -21.35 -5.32
N PRO A 85 1.00 -20.46 -6.05
CA PRO A 85 1.11 -19.06 -5.67
C PRO A 85 -0.26 -18.38 -5.56
N PHE A 86 -0.32 -17.37 -4.69
CA PHE A 86 -1.44 -16.46 -4.54
C PHE A 86 -1.07 -15.09 -5.10
N GLU A 87 -2.09 -14.39 -5.56
CA GLU A 87 -1.99 -13.00 -5.98
C GLU A 87 -3.19 -12.20 -5.46
N PHE A 88 -2.92 -10.96 -5.11
CA PHE A 88 -3.95 -9.98 -4.76
C PHE A 88 -3.56 -8.62 -5.35
N ILE A 89 -4.53 -7.94 -5.97
CA ILE A 89 -4.33 -6.62 -6.56
C ILE A 89 -5.03 -5.58 -5.68
N ASP A 90 -4.24 -4.72 -5.05
CA ASP A 90 -4.75 -3.51 -4.43
C ASP A 90 -4.95 -2.45 -5.52
N ASN A 91 -6.21 -2.23 -5.92
CA ASN A 91 -6.57 -1.27 -6.96
C ASN A 91 -6.59 0.17 -6.45
N HIS A 92 -6.58 0.38 -5.14
CA HIS A 92 -6.70 1.71 -4.52
C HIS A 92 -5.69 1.86 -3.36
N PRO A 93 -4.38 1.72 -3.64
CA PRO A 93 -3.39 1.99 -2.62
C PRO A 93 -3.43 3.47 -2.22
N ALA A 94 -3.04 3.78 -1.00
CA ALA A 94 -2.91 5.15 -0.55
C ALA A 94 -1.76 5.85 -1.26
N ARG A 95 -1.82 7.17 -1.40
CA ARG A 95 -0.70 7.95 -1.93
C ARG A 95 0.52 7.85 -1.02
N GLY A 96 1.72 7.78 -1.61
CA GLY A 96 2.96 7.62 -0.88
C GLY A 96 3.26 6.16 -0.51
N ILE A 97 3.88 5.94 0.63
CA ILE A 97 4.34 4.62 1.05
C ILE A 97 3.16 3.82 1.62
N ASN A 98 3.00 2.60 1.11
CA ASN A 98 2.07 1.60 1.62
C ASN A 98 2.86 0.41 2.14
N TYR A 99 2.61 0.04 3.36
CA TYR A 99 3.18 -1.16 3.99
C TYR A 99 2.15 -2.28 3.95
N TYR A 100 2.59 -3.47 3.58
CA TYR A 100 1.74 -4.65 3.49
C TYR A 100 2.30 -5.79 4.31
N ARG A 101 1.40 -6.55 4.93
CA ARG A 101 1.69 -7.82 5.57
C ARG A 101 0.51 -8.77 5.39
N ILE A 102 0.75 -10.05 5.55
CA ILE A 102 -0.29 -11.06 5.58
C ILE A 102 -0.40 -11.58 7.01
N LYS A 103 -1.58 -11.51 7.61
CA LYS A 103 -1.93 -12.23 8.81
C LYS A 103 -2.47 -13.58 8.39
N ILE A 104 -1.82 -14.64 8.84
CA ILE A 104 -2.15 -16.03 8.54
C ILE A 104 -2.96 -16.54 9.73
N ILE A 105 -4.17 -17.01 9.48
CA ILE A 105 -5.08 -17.52 10.51
C ILE A 105 -5.34 -18.99 10.22
N ASP A 106 -4.91 -19.85 11.13
CA ASP A 106 -5.11 -21.28 11.04
C ASP A 106 -6.55 -21.68 11.44
N ILE A 107 -6.96 -22.89 11.11
CA ILE A 107 -8.27 -23.44 11.44
C ILE A 107 -8.53 -23.49 12.96
N ASP A 108 -7.48 -23.56 13.78
CA ASP A 108 -7.57 -23.52 15.24
C ASP A 108 -7.63 -22.09 15.82
N GLY A 109 -7.65 -21.07 14.96
CA GLY A 109 -7.69 -19.66 15.33
C GLY A 109 -6.34 -19.05 15.69
N LYS A 110 -5.25 -19.83 15.73
CA LYS A 110 -3.91 -19.28 15.91
C LYS A 110 -3.52 -18.42 14.71
N SER A 111 -2.80 -17.34 14.97
CA SER A 111 -2.37 -16.43 13.91
C SER A 111 -0.88 -16.16 13.96
N SER A 112 -0.29 -15.96 12.79
CA SER A 112 1.08 -15.51 12.57
C SER A 112 1.11 -14.45 11.46
N TYR A 113 2.28 -13.85 11.22
CA TYR A 113 2.43 -12.80 10.20
C TYR A 113 3.56 -13.11 9.24
N SER A 114 3.40 -12.67 8.00
CA SER A 114 4.48 -12.63 7.01
C SER A 114 5.54 -11.59 7.38
N ASN A 115 6.62 -11.56 6.60
CA ASN A 115 7.47 -10.38 6.53
C ASN A 115 6.67 -9.15 6.06
N LEU A 116 7.18 -7.96 6.42
CA LEU A 116 6.66 -6.68 5.97
C LEU A 116 7.29 -6.30 4.62
N ILE A 117 6.48 -5.81 3.69
CA ILE A 117 6.96 -5.19 2.46
C ILE A 117 6.41 -3.77 2.35
N SER A 118 7.13 -2.90 1.64
CA SER A 118 6.67 -1.53 1.35
C SER A 118 6.68 -1.28 -0.15
N LEU A 119 5.60 -0.64 -0.64
CA LEU A 119 5.47 -0.20 -2.02
C LEU A 119 5.07 1.28 -2.00
N THR A 120 5.62 2.06 -2.92
CA THR A 120 5.32 3.48 -3.01
C THR A 120 4.41 3.74 -4.20
N LEU A 121 3.18 4.18 -3.95
CA LEU A 121 2.35 4.71 -5.03
C LEU A 121 2.92 6.06 -5.45
N LYS A 122 3.64 6.07 -6.56
CA LYS A 122 4.04 7.33 -7.20
C LYS A 122 2.78 7.98 -7.75
N THR A 123 2.46 9.16 -7.28
CA THR A 123 1.39 9.95 -7.85
C THR A 123 1.78 10.37 -9.26
N LYS A 124 1.09 9.84 -10.26
CA LYS A 124 1.06 10.51 -11.56
C LYS A 124 0.38 11.86 -11.33
N GLY A 125 1.05 12.93 -11.67
CA GLY A 125 0.49 14.26 -11.52
C GLY A 125 1.50 15.27 -10.99
N ILE A 126 1.00 16.45 -10.77
CA ILE A 126 1.77 17.59 -10.29
C ILE A 126 1.38 17.94 -8.86
N GLU A 127 2.37 18.33 -8.08
CA GLU A 127 2.21 18.81 -6.72
C GLU A 127 2.75 20.25 -6.63
N LEU A 128 1.92 21.18 -6.17
CA LEU A 128 2.35 22.53 -5.88
C LEU A 128 3.03 22.55 -4.50
N VAL A 129 4.35 22.72 -4.49
CA VAL A 129 5.15 22.65 -3.26
C VAL A 129 5.18 24.00 -2.54
N SER A 130 5.45 25.07 -3.28
CA SER A 130 5.50 26.43 -2.71
C SER A 130 5.42 27.52 -3.78
N LEU A 131 5.02 28.70 -3.36
CA LEU A 131 5.08 29.94 -4.15
C LEU A 131 5.83 31.00 -3.33
N SER A 132 6.94 31.51 -3.87
CA SER A 132 7.78 32.47 -3.14
C SER A 132 8.38 33.52 -4.10
N PRO A 133 8.45 34.82 -3.69
CA PRO A 133 7.88 35.37 -2.44
C PRO A 133 6.36 35.45 -2.49
N ASN A 134 5.73 35.30 -1.33
CA ASN A 134 4.31 35.55 -1.11
C ASN A 134 4.16 36.26 0.24
N PRO A 135 3.77 37.55 0.28
CA PRO A 135 3.31 38.40 -0.85
C PRO A 135 4.41 38.79 -1.85
N VAL A 136 3.97 39.05 -3.09
CA VAL A 136 4.83 39.53 -4.17
C VAL A 136 5.00 41.05 -4.04
N ILE A 137 6.24 41.51 -3.88
CA ILE A 137 6.51 42.96 -3.67
C ILE A 137 7.21 43.58 -4.90
N LYS A 138 8.31 43.02 -5.37
CA LYS A 138 9.14 43.61 -6.46
C LYS A 138 9.41 42.61 -7.59
N ASN A 139 9.70 41.39 -7.28
CA ASN A 139 10.11 40.37 -8.25
C ASN A 139 8.98 39.39 -8.54
N ASN A 140 8.97 38.81 -9.73
CA ASN A 140 8.07 37.74 -10.07
C ASN A 140 8.23 36.55 -9.09
N PRO A 141 7.13 35.98 -8.58
CA PRO A 141 7.23 34.84 -7.70
C PRO A 141 7.62 33.58 -8.47
N VAL A 142 8.30 32.67 -7.79
CA VAL A 142 8.68 31.38 -8.29
C VAL A 142 7.73 30.34 -7.72
N LEU A 143 7.04 29.62 -8.58
CA LEU A 143 6.22 28.46 -8.25
C LEU A 143 7.10 27.22 -8.31
N LYS A 144 7.20 26.52 -7.18
CA LYS A 144 7.90 25.24 -7.07
C LYS A 144 6.90 24.11 -7.27
N ILE A 145 7.09 23.32 -8.32
CA ILE A 145 6.21 22.20 -8.70
C ILE A 145 7.03 20.92 -8.70
N ASN A 146 6.52 19.89 -8.07
CA ASN A 146 7.06 18.54 -8.14
C ASN A 146 6.20 17.68 -9.09
N THR A 147 6.84 16.90 -9.96
CA THR A 147 6.15 15.95 -10.83
C THR A 147 6.88 14.61 -10.87
N ALA A 148 6.14 13.53 -11.01
CA ALA A 148 6.70 12.18 -11.10
C ALA A 148 7.19 11.87 -12.53
N ASP A 149 6.56 12.47 -13.55
CA ASP A 149 6.78 12.18 -14.97
C ASP A 149 6.94 13.47 -15.76
N ASN A 150 7.43 13.38 -17.01
CA ASN A 150 7.36 14.49 -17.97
C ASN A 150 5.90 14.92 -18.13
N SER A 151 5.62 16.19 -17.94
CA SER A 151 4.25 16.69 -17.97
C SER A 151 4.18 18.06 -18.63
N ILE A 152 3.17 18.27 -19.46
CA ILE A 152 2.81 19.61 -19.92
C ILE A 152 1.76 20.14 -18.94
N VAL A 153 2.05 21.26 -18.32
CA VAL A 153 1.23 21.87 -17.27
C VAL A 153 0.75 23.23 -17.71
N ASN A 154 -0.56 23.44 -17.60
CA ASN A 154 -1.15 24.77 -17.75
C ASN A 154 -1.33 25.39 -16.37
N ILE A 155 -0.68 26.53 -16.14
CA ILE A 155 -0.77 27.31 -14.92
C ILE A 155 -1.69 28.49 -15.20
N VAL A 156 -2.76 28.60 -14.43
CA VAL A 156 -3.77 29.66 -14.56
C VAL A 156 -3.72 30.54 -13.33
N ILE A 157 -3.73 31.84 -13.55
CA ILE A 157 -3.88 32.87 -12.52
C ILE A 157 -5.28 33.46 -12.67
N SER A 158 -6.06 33.44 -11.63
CA SER A 158 -7.40 34.05 -11.51
C SER A 158 -7.44 35.03 -10.34
N ASP A 159 -8.31 36.04 -10.44
CA ASP A 159 -8.55 36.95 -9.31
C ASP A 159 -9.43 36.26 -8.24
N PHE A 160 -9.67 36.96 -7.13
CA PHE A 160 -10.47 36.43 -6.02
C PHE A 160 -11.95 36.14 -6.38
N ALA A 161 -12.46 36.71 -7.48
CA ALA A 161 -13.78 36.44 -8.03
C ALA A 161 -13.78 35.25 -9.01
N GLY A 162 -12.63 34.57 -9.19
CA GLY A 162 -12.48 33.44 -10.10
C GLY A 162 -12.35 33.83 -11.57
N ARG A 163 -12.24 35.12 -11.89
CA ARG A 163 -12.08 35.58 -13.29
C ARG A 163 -10.68 35.27 -13.76
N PHE A 164 -10.58 34.75 -14.96
CA PHE A 164 -9.32 34.49 -15.64
C PHE A 164 -8.51 35.77 -15.81
N VAL A 165 -7.23 35.73 -15.47
CA VAL A 165 -6.30 36.84 -15.62
C VAL A 165 -5.17 36.47 -16.57
N ARG A 166 -4.55 35.32 -16.39
CA ARG A 166 -3.42 34.87 -17.20
C ARG A 166 -3.25 33.38 -17.17
N ASN A 167 -2.68 32.80 -18.22
CA ASN A 167 -2.17 31.43 -18.23
C ASN A 167 -0.73 31.36 -18.73
N GLN A 168 -0.07 30.28 -18.39
CA GLN A 168 1.27 29.91 -18.82
C GLN A 168 1.37 28.41 -18.95
N THR A 169 1.75 27.92 -20.12
CA THR A 169 2.00 26.48 -20.33
C THR A 169 3.50 26.22 -20.19
N VAL A 170 3.85 25.22 -19.40
CA VAL A 170 5.23 24.82 -19.14
C VAL A 170 5.40 23.34 -19.30
N GLN A 171 6.56 22.91 -19.80
CA GLN A 171 6.96 21.51 -19.80
C GLN A 171 7.80 21.25 -18.55
N LEU A 172 7.39 20.28 -17.76
CA LEU A 172 8.06 19.87 -16.53
C LEU A 172 8.76 18.53 -16.74
N ILE A 173 9.91 18.38 -16.08
CA ILE A 173 10.66 17.12 -16.01
C ILE A 173 10.46 16.46 -14.63
N PRO A 174 10.68 15.15 -14.50
CA PRO A 174 10.56 14.47 -13.22
C PRO A 174 11.37 15.13 -12.12
N GLY A 175 10.77 15.29 -10.94
CA GLY A 175 11.34 15.98 -9.79
C GLY A 175 10.85 17.42 -9.65
N ILE A 176 11.69 18.24 -9.01
CA ILE A 176 11.34 19.62 -8.67
C ILE A 176 11.66 20.56 -9.84
N ASN A 177 10.64 21.32 -10.26
CA ASN A 177 10.72 22.35 -11.27
C ASN A 177 10.45 23.72 -10.65
N LEU A 178 11.17 24.74 -11.11
CA LEU A 178 10.99 26.13 -10.69
C LEU A 178 10.42 26.93 -11.85
N VAL A 179 9.21 27.43 -11.69
CA VAL A 179 8.48 28.18 -12.73
C VAL A 179 8.30 29.64 -12.28
N ILE A 180 8.83 30.56 -13.02
CA ILE A 180 8.66 32.01 -12.78
C ILE A 180 7.27 32.40 -13.30
N LEU A 181 6.43 32.97 -12.43
CA LEU A 181 5.13 33.50 -12.82
C LEU A 181 5.24 35.00 -13.10
N ASN A 182 4.94 35.43 -14.34
CA ASN A 182 4.95 36.84 -14.67
C ASN A 182 3.76 37.57 -14.04
N THR A 183 4.03 38.42 -13.05
CA THR A 183 3.02 39.20 -12.30
C THR A 183 3.14 40.70 -12.50
N GLN A 184 4.05 41.18 -13.35
CA GLN A 184 4.40 42.61 -13.47
C GLN A 184 3.28 43.54 -13.89
N SER A 185 2.26 43.05 -14.62
CA SER A 185 1.12 43.82 -15.07
C SER A 185 -0.14 43.61 -14.25
N LEU A 186 -0.05 42.86 -13.15
CA LEU A 186 -1.20 42.58 -12.27
C LEU A 186 -1.44 43.78 -11.32
N ALA A 187 -2.70 44.13 -11.12
CA ALA A 187 -3.08 45.09 -10.10
C ALA A 187 -2.76 44.54 -8.70
N ARG A 188 -2.67 45.40 -7.70
CA ARG A 188 -2.57 44.96 -6.32
C ARG A 188 -3.84 44.17 -5.93
N GLY A 189 -3.67 43.00 -5.36
CA GLY A 189 -4.80 42.15 -4.98
C GLY A 189 -4.39 40.75 -4.59
N VAL A 190 -5.40 39.95 -4.30
CA VAL A 190 -5.25 38.51 -4.03
C VAL A 190 -5.61 37.72 -5.29
N TYR A 191 -4.76 36.80 -5.64
CA TYR A 191 -4.90 35.98 -6.82
C TYR A 191 -4.80 34.48 -6.42
N GLN A 192 -5.53 33.66 -7.14
CA GLN A 192 -5.43 32.21 -7.05
C GLN A 192 -4.56 31.67 -8.19
N VAL A 193 -3.64 30.80 -7.87
CA VAL A 193 -2.80 30.09 -8.86
C VAL A 193 -3.22 28.62 -8.86
N THR A 194 -3.65 28.14 -10.01
CA THR A 194 -3.98 26.74 -10.24
C THR A 194 -3.07 26.14 -11.30
N ALA A 195 -2.72 24.89 -11.16
CA ALA A 195 -1.94 24.17 -12.15
C ALA A 195 -2.64 22.85 -12.50
N SER A 196 -2.81 22.60 -13.78
CA SER A 196 -3.44 21.38 -14.29
C SER A 196 -2.56 20.73 -15.35
N SER A 197 -2.39 19.41 -15.25
CA SER A 197 -1.72 18.63 -16.29
C SER A 197 -2.68 18.46 -17.48
N THR A 198 -2.22 18.77 -18.67
CA THR A 198 -2.96 18.59 -19.94
C THR A 198 -2.71 17.21 -20.53
N GLY A 199 -2.65 16.14 -19.70
CA GLY A 199 -2.44 14.77 -20.17
C GLY A 199 -0.99 14.49 -20.59
N SER A 200 -0.52 13.30 -20.31
CA SER A 200 0.68 12.74 -20.95
C SER A 200 0.28 12.25 -22.34
N ALA A 201 1.00 12.63 -23.36
CA ALA A 201 0.95 11.95 -24.65
C ALA A 201 1.50 10.52 -24.48
#